data_f22377098b8a7ab1bafaef95d8c1ea6b
#
_entry.id   f22377098b8a7ab1bafaef95d8c1ea6b
#
_cell.length_a   1.000
_cell.length_b   1.000
_cell.length_c   1.000
_cell.angle_alpha   90.00
_cell.angle_beta   90.00
_cell.angle_gamma   90.00
#
_symmetry.space_group_name_H-M   'P 1'
#
loop_
_entity.id
_entity.type
_entity.pdbx_description
1 polymer ?
#
loop_
_entity_poly.entity_id
_entity_poly.type
_entity_poly.pdbx_seq_one_letter_code
_entity_poly.pdbx_strand_id
1 'polypeptide(L)'
;MNSMKKKTVMVLGLGAQGFAAARCFDKEPYVEKIICADADHNALKQVKKLKKGEPVLVDARDKDSIVSAARGVFLLVNALPLSFTPNVMDAALEVGAHYQDYAASTAFAKEWVDSIHYQFDVYGPKFEKAGLLALIGTGSAPGLICAATRDAMRYLDTCESIRNLVWEGIEAKRFQPFWWSPEVALEDMSELSYAYIDGMLIRREPYTVPVYRECGKSWDNSPLDIAFYEHSHDEPVYYSLHPDEFFKGVKNVVFKYGGTGMNFARPLYQAGLLSREPEKFNGQEIIPYDLVLRHLPPAPKTEDEIRQILNEGLISDDGYMEVSAIGKKDGRDIEVITLVNAPGLAESFAKSGITAEMYLTGQGGFLFSKLMLEGHMHQTGLMTSDMLTMDQVDLYFDYAKDLDITLSTRTVDITGWGSTDPDF
;
A
#
# COMPACT_ATOMS: atom_id res chain seq x y z
N MET A 1 12.43 -8.14 33.75
CA MET A 1 12.34 -7.72 32.34
C MET A 1 13.37 -8.51 31.57
N ASN A 2 12.97 -9.55 30.82
CA ASN A 2 13.89 -10.20 29.89
C ASN A 2 14.26 -9.14 28.83
N SER A 3 15.56 -8.81 28.73
CA SER A 3 16.01 -7.94 27.63
C SER A 3 15.77 -8.69 26.33
N MET A 4 14.76 -8.27 25.56
CA MET A 4 14.57 -8.85 24.22
C MET A 4 15.87 -8.72 23.44
N LYS A 5 16.30 -9.81 22.80
CA LYS A 5 17.51 -9.84 21.98
C LYS A 5 17.35 -8.84 20.83
N LYS A 6 18.29 -7.92 20.70
CA LYS A 6 18.32 -6.97 19.57
C LYS A 6 18.51 -7.71 18.25
N LYS A 7 17.92 -7.18 17.20
CA LYS A 7 17.80 -7.83 15.89
C LYS A 7 18.49 -6.99 14.80
N THR A 8 19.06 -7.68 13.83
CA THR A 8 19.52 -7.05 12.59
C THR A 8 18.40 -7.12 11.57
N VAL A 9 18.09 -6.00 10.91
CA VAL A 9 17.13 -5.93 9.81
C VAL A 9 17.85 -5.55 8.52
N MET A 10 17.30 -5.96 7.39
CA MET A 10 17.77 -5.52 6.07
C MET A 10 16.65 -4.79 5.36
N VAL A 11 16.95 -3.62 4.82
CA VAL A 11 16.07 -2.90 3.89
C VAL A 11 16.73 -2.95 2.52
N LEU A 12 16.09 -3.63 1.58
CA LEU A 12 16.55 -3.80 0.22
C LEU A 12 15.74 -2.90 -0.72
N GLY A 13 16.44 -1.94 -1.34
CA GLY A 13 15.86 -0.79 -2.05
C GLY A 13 15.76 0.44 -1.13
N LEU A 14 16.61 1.44 -1.37
CA LEU A 14 16.67 2.69 -0.61
C LEU A 14 16.04 3.86 -1.38
N GLY A 15 15.03 3.55 -2.15
CA GLY A 15 14.15 4.54 -2.75
C GLY A 15 13.30 5.25 -1.69
N ALA A 16 12.20 5.86 -2.13
CA ALA A 16 11.31 6.63 -1.27
C ALA A 16 10.83 5.85 -0.04
N GLN A 17 10.25 4.68 -0.27
CA GLN A 17 9.62 3.87 0.79
C GLN A 17 10.65 3.19 1.70
N GLY A 18 11.65 2.54 1.10
CA GLY A 18 12.66 1.82 1.89
C GLY A 18 13.50 2.73 2.77
N PHE A 19 13.86 3.93 2.29
CA PHE A 19 14.59 4.86 3.14
C PHE A 19 13.72 5.48 4.24
N ALA A 20 12.42 5.71 3.97
CA ALA A 20 11.46 6.13 4.99
C ALA A 20 11.34 5.08 6.12
N ALA A 21 11.23 3.80 5.76
CA ALA A 21 11.23 2.70 6.73
C ALA A 21 12.55 2.56 7.48
N ALA A 22 13.69 2.66 6.79
CA ALA A 22 15.02 2.59 7.42
C ALA A 22 15.20 3.65 8.52
N ARG A 23 14.65 4.86 8.35
CA ARG A 23 14.64 5.92 9.37
C ARG A 23 13.82 5.56 10.60
N CYS A 24 12.75 4.75 10.45
CA CYS A 24 12.00 4.23 11.58
C CYS A 24 12.79 3.14 12.32
N PHE A 25 13.38 2.19 11.60
CA PHE A 25 14.27 1.18 12.19
C PHE A 25 15.46 1.78 12.95
N ASP A 26 15.99 2.92 12.50
CA ASP A 26 17.11 3.62 13.17
C ASP A 26 16.74 4.11 14.59
N LYS A 27 15.46 4.43 14.81
CA LYS A 27 14.92 4.86 16.10
C LYS A 27 14.48 3.69 16.98
N GLU A 28 14.21 2.50 16.37
CA GLU A 28 13.60 1.36 17.06
C GLU A 28 14.58 0.69 18.04
N PRO A 29 14.28 0.62 19.36
CA PRO A 29 15.20 0.09 20.36
C PRO A 29 15.55 -1.40 20.17
N TYR A 30 14.70 -2.18 19.55
CA TYR A 30 14.91 -3.61 19.28
C TYR A 30 15.80 -3.88 18.07
N VAL A 31 16.14 -2.85 17.30
CA VAL A 31 17.07 -2.94 16.18
C VAL A 31 18.45 -2.53 16.61
N GLU A 32 19.44 -3.40 16.41
CA GLU A 32 20.86 -3.09 16.65
C GLU A 32 21.58 -2.59 15.38
N LYS A 33 21.15 -3.10 14.22
CA LYS A 33 21.80 -2.84 12.93
C LYS A 33 20.79 -2.89 11.80
N ILE A 34 20.96 -2.00 10.82
CA ILE A 34 20.17 -1.95 9.59
C ILE A 34 21.13 -2.14 8.43
N ILE A 35 21.01 -3.25 7.71
CA ILE A 35 21.67 -3.44 6.42
C ILE A 35 20.84 -2.68 5.38
N CYS A 36 21.38 -1.56 4.92
CA CYS A 36 20.78 -0.68 3.93
C CYS A 36 21.34 -1.02 2.55
N ALA A 37 20.60 -1.81 1.77
CA ALA A 37 21.06 -2.39 0.52
C ALA A 37 20.42 -1.77 -0.70
N ASP A 38 21.22 -1.42 -1.70
CA ASP A 38 20.77 -0.88 -2.98
C ASP A 38 21.85 -1.11 -4.06
N ALA A 39 21.44 -1.09 -5.33
CA ALA A 39 22.36 -1.12 -6.46
C ALA A 39 22.89 0.29 -6.82
N ASP A 40 22.19 1.36 -6.38
CA ASP A 40 22.58 2.74 -6.64
C ASP A 40 23.49 3.30 -5.53
N HIS A 41 24.72 3.61 -5.88
CA HIS A 41 25.66 4.28 -4.99
C HIS A 41 25.15 5.62 -4.42
N ASN A 42 24.27 6.33 -5.13
CA ASN A 42 23.72 7.58 -4.63
C ASN A 42 22.67 7.34 -3.54
N ALA A 43 21.84 6.30 -3.69
CA ALA A 43 20.92 5.86 -2.65
C ALA A 43 21.69 5.46 -1.37
N LEU A 44 22.78 4.73 -1.52
CA LEU A 44 23.64 4.33 -0.40
C LEU A 44 24.29 5.50 0.36
N LYS A 45 24.55 6.64 -0.29
CA LYS A 45 25.08 7.84 0.39
C LYS A 45 24.14 8.39 1.47
N GLN A 46 22.83 8.14 1.38
CA GLN A 46 21.87 8.61 2.37
C GLN A 46 22.01 7.87 3.71
N VAL A 47 22.55 6.65 3.70
CA VAL A 47 22.71 5.80 4.89
C VAL A 47 23.55 6.46 5.98
N LYS A 48 24.46 7.38 5.62
CA LYS A 48 25.23 8.20 6.59
C LYS A 48 24.36 9.04 7.54
N LYS A 49 23.07 9.23 7.20
CA LYS A 49 22.10 9.93 8.06
C LYS A 49 21.55 9.04 9.17
N LEU A 50 21.78 7.72 9.10
CA LEU A 50 21.30 6.73 10.05
C LEU A 50 22.43 6.36 11.03
N LYS A 51 22.07 6.19 12.31
CA LYS A 51 23.04 5.81 13.37
C LYS A 51 23.35 4.31 13.33
N LYS A 52 22.38 3.49 12.94
CA LYS A 52 22.47 2.02 12.89
C LYS A 52 22.63 1.48 11.47
N GLY A 53 22.59 2.35 10.47
CA GLY A 53 22.64 2.00 9.05
C GLY A 53 24.03 1.57 8.60
N GLU A 54 24.10 0.44 7.89
CA GLU A 54 25.30 -0.04 7.19
C GLU A 54 24.98 -0.11 5.70
N PRO A 55 25.64 0.69 4.83
CA PRO A 55 25.40 0.66 3.40
C PRO A 55 26.04 -0.58 2.77
N VAL A 56 25.29 -1.31 1.99
CA VAL A 56 25.76 -2.50 1.26
C VAL A 56 25.33 -2.41 -0.19
N LEU A 57 26.26 -2.55 -1.13
CA LEU A 57 25.95 -2.61 -2.55
C LEU A 57 25.44 -4.00 -2.87
N VAL A 58 24.19 -4.09 -3.39
CA VAL A 58 23.53 -5.35 -3.74
C VAL A 58 22.88 -5.22 -5.11
N ASP A 59 23.16 -6.16 -6.00
CA ASP A 59 22.40 -6.33 -7.23
C ASP A 59 21.29 -7.36 -7.01
N ALA A 60 20.06 -6.92 -6.93
CA ALA A 60 18.91 -7.81 -6.68
C ALA A 60 18.55 -8.74 -7.85
N ARG A 61 19.16 -8.55 -9.03
CA ARG A 61 19.09 -9.52 -10.14
C ARG A 61 19.85 -10.80 -9.83
N ASP A 62 20.83 -10.71 -8.94
CA ASP A 62 21.63 -11.84 -8.45
C ASP A 62 21.19 -12.19 -7.01
N LYS A 63 20.47 -13.32 -6.87
CA LYS A 63 20.04 -13.84 -5.58
C LYS A 63 21.21 -14.03 -4.60
N ASP A 64 22.36 -14.52 -5.07
CA ASP A 64 23.51 -14.79 -4.22
C ASP A 64 24.11 -13.50 -3.63
N SER A 65 23.99 -12.38 -4.35
CA SER A 65 24.33 -11.06 -3.84
C SER A 65 23.45 -10.70 -2.63
N ILE A 66 22.12 -10.95 -2.72
CA ILE A 66 21.19 -10.71 -1.61
C ILE A 66 21.51 -11.64 -0.43
N VAL A 67 21.67 -12.94 -0.68
CA VAL A 67 21.97 -13.96 0.34
C VAL A 67 23.24 -13.60 1.11
N SER A 68 24.29 -13.18 0.40
CA SER A 68 25.56 -12.81 1.02
C SER A 68 25.42 -11.62 1.97
N ALA A 69 24.62 -10.62 1.59
CA ALA A 69 24.36 -9.43 2.39
C ALA A 69 23.39 -9.69 3.56
N ALA A 70 22.44 -10.62 3.40
CA ALA A 70 21.36 -10.88 4.36
C ALA A 70 21.70 -11.90 5.45
N ARG A 71 22.92 -12.41 5.52
CA ARG A 71 23.30 -13.41 6.54
C ARG A 71 23.11 -12.91 7.98
N GLY A 72 22.33 -13.66 8.76
CA GLY A 72 22.03 -13.32 10.15
C GLY A 72 21.00 -12.22 10.35
N VAL A 73 20.31 -11.82 9.29
CA VAL A 73 19.19 -10.89 9.32
C VAL A 73 17.96 -11.58 9.92
N PHE A 74 17.24 -10.89 10.79
CA PHE A 74 15.97 -11.34 11.34
C PHE A 74 14.80 -11.08 10.38
N LEU A 75 14.77 -9.87 9.78
CA LEU A 75 13.71 -9.42 8.87
C LEU A 75 14.34 -8.78 7.64
N LEU A 76 13.93 -9.23 6.46
CA LEU A 76 14.26 -8.65 5.18
C LEU A 76 13.03 -7.89 4.67
N VAL A 77 13.15 -6.56 4.53
CA VAL A 77 12.12 -5.68 3.97
C VAL A 77 12.46 -5.41 2.51
N ASN A 78 11.59 -5.84 1.61
CA ASN A 78 11.70 -5.63 0.17
C ASN A 78 10.99 -4.35 -0.24
N ALA A 79 11.76 -3.31 -0.58
CA ALA A 79 11.26 -2.04 -1.10
C ALA A 79 11.71 -1.79 -2.55
N LEU A 80 11.96 -2.87 -3.29
CA LEU A 80 12.33 -2.87 -4.70
C LEU A 80 11.07 -2.93 -5.59
N PRO A 81 11.22 -2.66 -6.89
CA PRO A 81 10.19 -2.99 -7.88
C PRO A 81 9.77 -4.46 -7.82
N LEU A 82 8.49 -4.72 -8.07
CA LEU A 82 7.86 -6.04 -7.86
C LEU A 82 8.52 -7.20 -8.62
N SER A 83 9.17 -6.92 -9.75
CA SER A 83 9.90 -7.92 -10.54
C SER A 83 11.05 -8.61 -9.79
N PHE A 84 11.56 -8.02 -8.71
CA PHE A 84 12.63 -8.59 -7.90
C PHE A 84 12.13 -9.50 -6.77
N THR A 85 10.83 -9.51 -6.49
CA THR A 85 10.24 -10.26 -5.36
C THR A 85 10.63 -11.74 -5.33
N PRO A 86 10.66 -12.50 -6.46
CA PRO A 86 11.07 -13.90 -6.42
C PRO A 86 12.48 -14.11 -5.85
N ASN A 87 13.46 -13.34 -6.31
CA ASN A 87 14.84 -13.44 -5.83
C ASN A 87 14.94 -13.09 -4.33
N VAL A 88 14.16 -12.09 -3.90
CA VAL A 88 14.21 -11.61 -2.51
C VAL A 88 13.55 -12.60 -1.56
N MET A 89 12.41 -13.20 -1.93
CA MET A 89 11.74 -14.25 -1.13
C MET A 89 12.60 -15.51 -1.05
N ASP A 90 13.22 -15.94 -2.15
CA ASP A 90 14.14 -17.08 -2.17
C ASP A 90 15.37 -16.81 -1.27
N ALA A 91 15.93 -15.60 -1.32
CA ALA A 91 17.05 -15.21 -0.45
C ALA A 91 16.64 -15.20 1.03
N ALA A 92 15.45 -14.68 1.36
CA ALA A 92 14.94 -14.67 2.74
C ALA A 92 14.81 -16.10 3.30
N LEU A 93 14.26 -17.02 2.51
CA LEU A 93 14.18 -18.45 2.88
C LEU A 93 15.57 -19.08 3.08
N GLU A 94 16.51 -18.78 2.19
CA GLU A 94 17.86 -19.36 2.25
C GLU A 94 18.64 -18.91 3.48
N VAL A 95 18.50 -17.62 3.88
CA VAL A 95 19.19 -17.11 5.08
C VAL A 95 18.42 -17.31 6.37
N GLY A 96 17.17 -17.79 6.31
CA GLY A 96 16.32 -17.99 7.48
C GLY A 96 15.79 -16.67 8.07
N ALA A 97 15.47 -15.68 7.24
CA ALA A 97 14.90 -14.40 7.63
C ALA A 97 13.38 -14.35 7.38
N HIS A 98 12.65 -13.65 8.26
CA HIS A 98 11.30 -13.21 7.91
C HIS A 98 11.33 -12.26 6.71
N TYR A 99 10.21 -12.16 6.00
CA TYR A 99 10.07 -11.33 4.80
C TYR A 99 8.92 -10.32 4.96
N GLN A 100 9.09 -9.15 4.40
CA GLN A 100 8.04 -8.14 4.28
C GLN A 100 8.19 -7.35 2.98
N ASP A 101 7.05 -6.98 2.34
CA ASP A 101 6.99 -6.02 1.24
C ASP A 101 5.78 -5.09 1.36
N TYR A 102 5.63 -4.17 0.39
CA TYR A 102 4.60 -3.13 0.42
C TYR A 102 3.42 -3.37 -0.53
N ALA A 103 3.54 -4.27 -1.49
CA ALA A 103 2.50 -4.59 -2.47
C ALA A 103 2.70 -6.01 -3.00
N ALA A 104 1.61 -6.63 -3.48
CA ALA A 104 1.70 -7.95 -4.10
C ALA A 104 2.51 -7.92 -5.39
N SER A 105 3.31 -8.96 -5.60
CA SER A 105 4.15 -9.08 -6.79
C SER A 105 3.39 -9.73 -7.95
N THR A 106 3.56 -9.14 -9.13
CA THR A 106 3.11 -9.69 -10.41
C THR A 106 4.15 -10.60 -11.09
N ALA A 107 5.30 -10.84 -10.43
CA ALA A 107 6.44 -11.52 -11.05
C ALA A 107 6.34 -13.05 -11.09
N PHE A 108 5.35 -13.67 -10.46
CA PHE A 108 5.25 -15.12 -10.34
C PHE A 108 4.34 -15.76 -11.40
N ALA A 109 3.42 -15.02 -12.00
CA ALA A 109 2.54 -15.48 -13.06
C ALA A 109 2.18 -14.34 -14.01
N LYS A 110 1.64 -14.69 -15.19
CA LYS A 110 1.23 -13.70 -16.19
C LYS A 110 0.05 -12.86 -15.70
N GLU A 111 -0.92 -13.52 -15.06
CA GLU A 111 -2.06 -12.85 -14.47
C GLU A 111 -1.75 -12.52 -13.01
N TRP A 112 -2.07 -11.32 -12.60
CA TRP A 112 -1.75 -10.83 -11.27
C TRP A 112 -2.39 -11.65 -10.13
N VAL A 113 -3.66 -12.02 -10.26
CA VAL A 113 -4.34 -12.88 -9.29
C VAL A 113 -3.66 -14.24 -9.16
N ASP A 114 -3.25 -14.83 -10.29
CA ASP A 114 -2.52 -16.11 -10.30
C ASP A 114 -1.17 -15.96 -9.60
N SER A 115 -0.54 -14.78 -9.71
CA SER A 115 0.71 -14.48 -9.02
C SER A 115 0.53 -14.45 -7.49
N ILE A 116 -0.58 -13.90 -6.99
CA ILE A 116 -0.92 -13.94 -5.57
C ILE A 116 -1.16 -15.38 -5.11
N HIS A 117 -2.01 -16.13 -5.81
CA HIS A 117 -2.26 -17.54 -5.49
C HIS A 117 -0.96 -18.36 -5.49
N TYR A 118 -0.08 -18.14 -6.47
CA TYR A 118 1.22 -18.80 -6.49
C TYR A 118 2.04 -18.51 -5.23
N GLN A 119 2.04 -17.28 -4.74
CA GLN A 119 2.73 -16.93 -3.51
C GLN A 119 2.16 -17.70 -2.31
N PHE A 120 0.84 -17.79 -2.18
CA PHE A 120 0.19 -18.56 -1.12
C PHE A 120 0.46 -20.06 -1.24
N ASP A 121 0.30 -20.62 -2.43
CA ASP A 121 0.36 -22.08 -2.65
C ASP A 121 1.81 -22.61 -2.63
N VAL A 122 2.78 -21.81 -3.07
CA VAL A 122 4.17 -22.24 -3.24
C VAL A 122 5.09 -21.68 -2.15
N TYR A 123 5.01 -20.37 -1.86
CA TYR A 123 5.88 -19.76 -0.86
C TYR A 123 5.32 -19.90 0.55
N GLY A 124 4.01 -19.85 0.74
CA GLY A 124 3.39 -20.07 2.05
C GLY A 124 3.92 -21.31 2.74
N PRO A 125 3.79 -22.52 2.15
CA PRO A 125 4.32 -23.75 2.75
C PRO A 125 5.84 -23.77 2.96
N LYS A 126 6.63 -23.08 2.13
CA LYS A 126 8.08 -22.98 2.32
C LYS A 126 8.43 -22.15 3.56
N PHE A 127 7.79 -21.00 3.74
CA PHE A 127 7.98 -20.15 4.92
C PHE A 127 7.46 -20.85 6.18
N GLU A 128 6.30 -21.51 6.12
CA GLU A 128 5.74 -22.28 7.23
C GLU A 128 6.69 -23.39 7.69
N LYS A 129 7.19 -24.19 6.75
CA LYS A 129 8.16 -25.27 7.04
C LYS A 129 9.45 -24.74 7.64
N ALA A 130 9.87 -23.53 7.26
CA ALA A 130 11.06 -22.88 7.81
C ALA A 130 10.80 -22.22 9.18
N GLY A 131 9.55 -22.18 9.66
CA GLY A 131 9.16 -21.45 10.87
C GLY A 131 9.27 -19.92 10.69
N LEU A 132 9.13 -19.44 9.48
CA LEU A 132 9.25 -18.02 9.10
C LEU A 132 7.91 -17.45 8.68
N LEU A 133 7.79 -16.14 8.75
CA LEU A 133 6.66 -15.38 8.23
C LEU A 133 7.09 -14.55 7.02
N ALA A 134 6.33 -14.65 5.93
CA ALA A 134 6.32 -13.68 4.83
C ALA A 134 5.04 -12.84 4.95
N LEU A 135 5.17 -11.56 5.19
CA LEU A 135 4.07 -10.61 5.31
C LEU A 135 4.10 -9.68 4.10
N ILE A 136 3.13 -9.80 3.21
CA ILE A 136 3.06 -9.06 1.96
C ILE A 136 1.97 -7.98 1.99
N GLY A 137 2.14 -6.94 1.17
CA GLY A 137 1.16 -5.86 1.03
C GLY A 137 1.02 -5.01 2.29
N THR A 138 2.12 -4.47 2.81
CA THR A 138 2.15 -3.73 4.07
C THR A 138 2.36 -2.23 3.90
N GLY A 139 1.86 -1.66 2.81
CA GLY A 139 1.95 -0.22 2.53
C GLY A 139 0.83 0.60 3.18
N SER A 140 0.40 1.61 2.46
CA SER A 140 -0.77 2.43 2.80
C SER A 140 -2.06 1.72 2.34
N ALA A 141 -2.11 1.46 1.05
CA ALA A 141 -3.06 0.60 0.37
C ALA A 141 -2.24 -0.23 -0.65
N PRO A 142 -2.22 -1.55 -0.51
CA PRO A 142 -2.66 -2.34 0.64
C PRO A 142 -1.79 -2.09 1.89
N GLY A 143 -2.36 -2.36 3.06
CA GLY A 143 -1.66 -2.26 4.35
C GLY A 143 -2.46 -1.53 5.40
N LEU A 144 -2.27 -0.23 5.56
CA LEU A 144 -2.99 0.59 6.55
C LEU A 144 -4.52 0.47 6.38
N ILE A 145 -5.03 0.55 5.13
CA ILE A 145 -6.46 0.40 4.87
C ILE A 145 -6.95 -1.03 5.19
N CYS A 146 -6.11 -2.04 4.99
CA CYS A 146 -6.41 -3.42 5.35
C CYS A 146 -6.57 -3.57 6.87
N ALA A 147 -5.66 -2.99 7.65
CA ALA A 147 -5.76 -2.96 9.11
C ALA A 147 -7.03 -2.19 9.57
N ALA A 148 -7.37 -1.06 8.92
CA ALA A 148 -8.60 -0.31 9.20
C ALA A 148 -9.85 -1.12 8.85
N THR A 149 -9.82 -1.88 7.76
CA THR A 149 -10.91 -2.80 7.39
C THR A 149 -11.10 -3.90 8.43
N ARG A 150 -10.00 -4.46 8.96
CA ARG A 150 -10.05 -5.42 10.06
C ARG A 150 -10.66 -4.79 11.32
N ASP A 151 -10.30 -3.55 11.65
CA ASP A 151 -10.90 -2.84 12.78
C ASP A 151 -12.41 -2.68 12.61
N ALA A 152 -12.88 -2.33 11.41
CA ALA A 152 -14.32 -2.18 11.11
C ALA A 152 -15.12 -3.47 11.37
N MET A 153 -14.51 -4.66 11.23
CA MET A 153 -15.16 -5.94 11.50
C MET A 153 -15.59 -6.14 12.96
N ARG A 154 -15.08 -5.36 13.92
CA ARG A 154 -15.51 -5.41 15.34
C ARG A 154 -16.99 -5.10 15.51
N TYR A 155 -17.49 -4.22 14.67
CA TYR A 155 -18.83 -3.65 14.77
C TYR A 155 -19.90 -4.49 14.07
N LEU A 156 -19.53 -5.56 13.40
CA LEU A 156 -20.43 -6.45 12.65
C LEU A 156 -20.47 -7.85 13.25
N ASP A 157 -21.58 -8.55 13.10
CA ASP A 157 -21.69 -10.01 13.34
C ASP A 157 -21.51 -10.78 12.03
N THR A 158 -22.05 -10.26 10.91
CA THR A 158 -21.83 -10.72 9.55
C THR A 158 -21.54 -9.53 8.65
N CYS A 159 -20.69 -9.71 7.63
CA CYS A 159 -20.41 -8.69 6.63
C CYS A 159 -20.91 -9.15 5.27
N GLU A 160 -21.60 -8.29 4.55
CA GLU A 160 -22.07 -8.56 3.19
C GLU A 160 -21.17 -7.89 2.16
N SER A 161 -20.79 -6.64 2.43
CA SER A 161 -20.00 -5.86 1.48
C SER A 161 -19.00 -4.92 2.17
N ILE A 162 -17.85 -4.73 1.51
CA ILE A 162 -16.78 -3.82 1.91
C ILE A 162 -16.41 -2.93 0.72
N ARG A 163 -16.34 -1.64 0.98
CA ARG A 163 -15.86 -0.65 0.03
C ARG A 163 -14.68 0.11 0.64
N ASN A 164 -13.55 0.05 -0.02
CA ASN A 164 -12.38 0.88 0.32
C ASN A 164 -12.32 2.06 -0.64
N LEU A 165 -12.37 3.28 -0.11
CA LEU A 165 -12.30 4.52 -0.88
C LEU A 165 -11.02 5.28 -0.48
N VAL A 166 -10.21 5.62 -1.47
CA VAL A 166 -9.00 6.43 -1.26
C VAL A 166 -9.04 7.63 -2.20
N TRP A 167 -8.87 8.81 -1.65
CA TRP A 167 -8.75 10.05 -2.41
C TRP A 167 -7.45 10.77 -2.04
N GLU A 168 -6.66 11.06 -3.06
CA GLU A 168 -5.48 11.90 -2.95
C GLU A 168 -5.77 13.28 -3.55
N GLY A 169 -6.03 14.23 -2.66
CA GLY A 169 -6.35 15.61 -3.01
C GLY A 169 -5.17 16.57 -2.92
N ILE A 170 -3.92 16.06 -2.96
CA ILE A 170 -2.72 16.88 -2.93
C ILE A 170 -2.48 17.46 -4.31
N GLU A 171 -2.60 18.78 -4.44
CA GLU A 171 -2.40 19.50 -5.69
C GLU A 171 -1.35 20.62 -5.52
N ALA A 172 -0.26 20.53 -6.26
CA ALA A 172 0.77 21.56 -6.29
C ALA A 172 0.49 22.62 -7.36
N LYS A 173 1.00 23.85 -7.18
CA LYS A 173 0.93 24.91 -8.22
C LYS A 173 1.73 24.55 -9.46
N ARG A 174 2.82 23.76 -9.31
CA ARG A 174 3.48 23.15 -10.47
C ARG A 174 2.70 21.91 -10.91
N PHE A 175 2.89 21.51 -12.16
CA PHE A 175 2.33 20.24 -12.66
C PHE A 175 3.01 19.06 -11.97
N GLN A 176 2.31 18.40 -11.06
CA GLN A 176 2.74 17.19 -10.32
C GLN A 176 1.52 16.29 -10.12
N PRO A 177 1.14 15.48 -11.13
CA PRO A 177 -0.09 14.67 -11.04
C PRO A 177 0.04 13.44 -10.14
N PHE A 178 1.27 12.97 -9.89
CA PHE A 178 1.52 11.77 -9.07
C PHE A 178 2.57 12.02 -8.00
N TRP A 179 2.34 11.51 -6.81
CA TRP A 179 3.23 11.59 -5.65
C TRP A 179 4.01 10.29 -5.39
N TRP A 180 3.68 9.20 -6.11
CA TRP A 180 4.45 7.95 -6.21
C TRP A 180 4.85 7.69 -7.66
N SER A 181 5.37 6.48 -7.98
CA SER A 181 5.84 6.15 -9.33
C SER A 181 4.76 6.46 -10.38
N PRO A 182 5.01 7.41 -11.30
CA PRO A 182 4.06 7.70 -12.38
C PRO A 182 3.77 6.48 -13.28
N GLU A 183 4.74 5.58 -13.43
CA GLU A 183 4.59 4.34 -14.18
C GLU A 183 3.56 3.43 -13.53
N VAL A 184 3.72 3.15 -12.22
CA VAL A 184 2.77 2.32 -11.46
C VAL A 184 1.40 3.00 -11.40
N ALA A 185 1.35 4.30 -11.12
CA ALA A 185 0.09 5.04 -11.05
C ALA A 185 -0.71 5.00 -12.36
N LEU A 186 -0.05 5.20 -13.51
CA LEU A 186 -0.73 5.10 -14.79
C LEU A 186 -1.16 3.67 -15.13
N GLU A 187 -0.37 2.67 -14.71
CA GLU A 187 -0.70 1.25 -14.87
C GLU A 187 -1.97 0.93 -14.12
N ASP A 188 -2.00 1.17 -12.82
CA ASP A 188 -3.16 0.94 -11.95
C ASP A 188 -4.42 1.69 -12.43
N MET A 189 -4.24 2.88 -13.02
CA MET A 189 -5.33 3.72 -13.53
C MET A 189 -5.78 3.37 -14.97
N SER A 190 -5.13 2.44 -15.65
CA SER A 190 -5.45 2.06 -17.03
C SER A 190 -5.75 0.58 -17.22
N GLU A 191 -5.46 -0.26 -16.24
CA GLU A 191 -5.73 -1.70 -16.28
C GLU A 191 -7.14 -2.03 -15.78
N LEU A 192 -7.62 -3.23 -16.14
CA LEU A 192 -8.86 -3.77 -15.60
C LEU A 192 -8.70 -4.00 -14.09
N SER A 193 -9.59 -3.43 -13.30
CA SER A 193 -9.61 -3.65 -11.85
C SER A 193 -10.23 -5.01 -11.52
N TYR A 194 -9.86 -5.55 -10.36
CA TYR A 194 -10.56 -6.67 -9.77
C TYR A 194 -11.59 -6.18 -8.76
N ALA A 195 -12.80 -6.78 -8.82
CA ALA A 195 -13.83 -6.66 -7.81
C ALA A 195 -14.27 -8.05 -7.37
N TYR A 196 -14.52 -8.25 -6.08
CA TYR A 196 -15.10 -9.47 -5.56
C TYR A 196 -16.61 -9.25 -5.43
N ILE A 197 -17.42 -9.90 -6.26
CA ILE A 197 -18.86 -9.68 -6.36
C ILE A 197 -19.58 -11.02 -6.31
N ASP A 198 -20.58 -11.13 -5.44
CA ASP A 198 -21.34 -12.36 -5.19
C ASP A 198 -20.45 -13.59 -4.93
N GLY A 199 -19.32 -13.37 -4.25
CA GLY A 199 -18.38 -14.43 -3.93
C GLY A 199 -17.46 -14.83 -5.09
N MET A 200 -17.35 -14.02 -6.14
CA MET A 200 -16.51 -14.28 -7.30
C MET A 200 -15.64 -13.07 -7.65
N LEU A 201 -14.39 -13.31 -8.00
CA LEU A 201 -13.54 -12.27 -8.58
C LEU A 201 -13.95 -12.01 -10.03
N ILE A 202 -14.29 -10.78 -10.33
CA ILE A 202 -14.63 -10.29 -11.67
C ILE A 202 -13.69 -9.15 -12.06
N ARG A 203 -13.57 -8.89 -13.37
CA ARG A 203 -12.84 -7.72 -13.88
C ARG A 203 -13.81 -6.63 -14.27
N ARG A 204 -13.43 -5.39 -13.97
CA ARG A 204 -14.19 -4.19 -14.34
C ARG A 204 -13.29 -3.21 -15.09
N GLU A 205 -13.87 -2.51 -16.05
CA GLU A 205 -13.20 -1.40 -16.73
C GLU A 205 -12.90 -0.27 -15.75
N PRO A 206 -11.72 0.36 -15.84
CA PRO A 206 -11.42 1.54 -15.04
C PRO A 206 -12.41 2.67 -15.32
N TYR A 207 -12.57 3.58 -14.35
CA TYR A 207 -13.47 4.74 -14.44
C TYR A 207 -14.96 4.41 -14.54
N THR A 208 -15.36 3.17 -14.29
CA THR A 208 -16.77 2.76 -14.24
C THR A 208 -17.30 2.79 -12.81
N VAL A 209 -18.62 2.66 -12.66
CA VAL A 209 -19.34 2.54 -11.37
C VAL A 209 -18.83 3.54 -10.32
N PRO A 210 -18.92 4.88 -10.56
CA PRO A 210 -18.43 5.86 -9.63
C PRO A 210 -19.24 5.89 -8.33
N VAL A 211 -18.53 6.07 -7.20
CA VAL A 211 -19.13 6.40 -5.91
C VAL A 211 -18.79 7.84 -5.57
N TYR A 212 -19.72 8.59 -5.03
CA TYR A 212 -19.52 9.97 -4.65
C TYR A 212 -19.49 10.10 -3.12
N ARG A 213 -18.55 10.90 -2.63
CA ARG A 213 -18.46 11.28 -1.21
C ARG A 213 -18.17 12.76 -1.09
N GLU A 214 -18.88 13.41 -0.20
CA GLU A 214 -18.55 14.77 0.22
C GLU A 214 -17.33 14.69 1.15
N CYS A 215 -16.16 14.91 0.58
CA CYS A 215 -14.88 14.94 1.27
C CYS A 215 -13.98 16.01 0.64
N GLY A 216 -13.14 16.63 1.46
CA GLY A 216 -12.34 17.78 1.00
C GLY A 216 -13.12 19.09 0.95
N LYS A 217 -12.42 20.17 0.61
CA LYS A 217 -12.98 21.52 0.55
C LYS A 217 -12.49 22.27 -0.68
N SER A 218 -13.38 23.03 -1.27
CA SER A 218 -13.03 23.98 -2.34
C SER A 218 -12.29 25.19 -1.77
N TRP A 219 -11.81 26.06 -2.67
CA TRP A 219 -11.12 27.32 -2.32
C TRP A 219 -11.96 28.27 -1.43
N ASP A 220 -13.27 28.17 -1.48
CA ASP A 220 -14.22 28.97 -0.66
C ASP A 220 -14.71 28.21 0.58
N ASN A 221 -14.07 27.08 0.93
CA ASN A 221 -14.43 26.17 2.01
C ASN A 221 -15.79 25.44 1.85
N SER A 222 -16.41 25.49 0.67
CA SER A 222 -17.58 24.65 0.41
C SER A 222 -17.14 23.18 0.27
N PRO A 223 -18.01 22.22 0.68
CA PRO A 223 -17.73 20.80 0.49
C PRO A 223 -17.53 20.46 -0.98
N LEU A 224 -16.61 19.53 -1.24
CA LEU A 224 -16.38 18.96 -2.55
C LEU A 224 -16.99 17.55 -2.62
N ASP A 225 -17.78 17.32 -3.67
CA ASP A 225 -18.30 15.99 -4.00
C ASP A 225 -17.29 15.29 -4.91
N ILE A 226 -16.53 14.35 -4.33
CA ILE A 226 -15.45 13.65 -5.00
C ILE A 226 -15.98 12.35 -5.59
N ALA A 227 -15.67 12.11 -6.87
CA ALA A 227 -15.94 10.86 -7.55
C ALA A 227 -14.79 9.89 -7.33
N PHE A 228 -15.13 8.70 -6.83
CA PHE A 228 -14.24 7.55 -6.70
C PHE A 228 -14.59 6.52 -7.77
N TYR A 229 -13.63 6.12 -8.56
CA TYR A 229 -13.81 5.19 -9.67
C TYR A 229 -13.18 3.84 -9.39
N GLU A 230 -13.62 2.81 -10.11
CA GLU A 230 -12.93 1.51 -10.14
C GLU A 230 -11.45 1.72 -10.46
N HIS A 231 -10.61 1.05 -9.70
CA HIS A 231 -9.16 1.17 -9.75
C HIS A 231 -8.53 -0.19 -9.47
N SER A 232 -7.53 -0.57 -10.24
CA SER A 232 -6.82 -1.83 -10.02
C SER A 232 -6.06 -1.77 -8.70
N HIS A 233 -6.41 -2.66 -7.76
CA HIS A 233 -5.80 -2.70 -6.43
C HIS A 233 -5.95 -4.05 -5.74
N ASP A 234 -5.14 -4.30 -4.71
CA ASP A 234 -4.94 -5.61 -4.08
C ASP A 234 -6.10 -6.07 -3.19
N GLU A 235 -6.81 -5.15 -2.52
CA GLU A 235 -7.76 -5.45 -1.45
C GLU A 235 -8.90 -6.38 -1.85
N PRO A 236 -9.56 -6.23 -3.03
CA PRO A 236 -10.62 -7.16 -3.43
C PRO A 236 -10.12 -8.60 -3.54
N VAL A 237 -8.87 -8.79 -3.98
CA VAL A 237 -8.27 -10.12 -4.08
C VAL A 237 -7.87 -10.64 -2.71
N TYR A 238 -7.21 -9.84 -1.90
CA TYR A 238 -6.80 -10.22 -0.55
C TYR A 238 -7.98 -10.67 0.30
N TYR A 239 -9.05 -9.88 0.36
CA TYR A 239 -10.22 -10.20 1.18
C TYR A 239 -11.00 -11.42 0.65
N SER A 240 -10.89 -11.70 -0.66
CA SER A 240 -11.50 -12.90 -1.26
C SER A 240 -10.78 -14.21 -0.92
N LEU A 241 -9.53 -14.16 -0.43
CA LEU A 241 -8.78 -15.37 -0.07
C LEU A 241 -9.34 -16.05 1.20
N HIS A 242 -9.80 -15.26 2.17
CA HIS A 242 -10.27 -15.74 3.46
C HIS A 242 -11.52 -14.98 3.93
N PRO A 243 -12.62 -14.94 3.12
CA PRO A 243 -13.77 -14.10 3.38
C PRO A 243 -14.50 -14.46 4.69
N ASP A 244 -14.57 -15.74 5.04
CA ASP A 244 -15.24 -16.20 6.25
C ASP A 244 -14.40 -15.96 7.51
N GLU A 245 -13.10 -16.18 7.42
CA GLU A 245 -12.21 -16.15 8.58
C GLU A 245 -11.96 -14.71 9.08
N PHE A 246 -11.67 -13.79 8.15
CA PHE A 246 -11.29 -12.43 8.50
C PHE A 246 -12.39 -11.40 8.26
N PHE A 247 -13.36 -11.66 7.38
CA PHE A 247 -14.35 -10.69 6.92
C PHE A 247 -15.81 -11.14 7.10
N LYS A 248 -16.06 -12.10 7.99
CA LYS A 248 -17.40 -12.50 8.46
C LYS A 248 -18.38 -12.86 7.34
N GLY A 249 -17.87 -13.51 6.29
CA GLY A 249 -18.65 -14.02 5.16
C GLY A 249 -18.91 -12.99 4.07
N VAL A 250 -18.03 -11.98 3.93
CA VAL A 250 -18.16 -10.96 2.88
C VAL A 250 -18.30 -11.58 1.49
N LYS A 251 -19.17 -10.97 0.69
CA LYS A 251 -19.44 -11.41 -0.70
C LYS A 251 -19.10 -10.36 -1.74
N ASN A 252 -19.02 -9.11 -1.32
CA ASN A 252 -18.77 -8.00 -2.23
C ASN A 252 -17.65 -7.13 -1.67
N VAL A 253 -16.58 -6.94 -2.45
CA VAL A 253 -15.46 -6.07 -2.10
C VAL A 253 -15.05 -5.27 -3.32
N VAL A 254 -14.97 -3.95 -3.17
CA VAL A 254 -14.45 -3.05 -4.19
C VAL A 254 -13.42 -2.09 -3.59
N PHE A 255 -12.42 -1.75 -4.40
CA PHE A 255 -11.52 -0.65 -4.15
C PHE A 255 -11.75 0.45 -5.18
N LYS A 256 -11.90 1.67 -4.72
CA LYS A 256 -12.13 2.82 -5.60
C LYS A 256 -11.21 3.96 -5.23
N TYR A 257 -10.72 4.64 -6.25
CA TYR A 257 -9.76 5.73 -6.09
C TYR A 257 -10.27 7.02 -6.74
N GLY A 258 -9.95 8.14 -6.13
CA GLY A 258 -10.21 9.47 -6.64
C GLY A 258 -9.00 10.38 -6.45
N GLY A 259 -9.02 11.54 -7.06
CA GLY A 259 -8.01 12.57 -6.80
C GLY A 259 -7.30 13.10 -8.03
N THR A 260 -6.23 13.84 -7.80
CA THR A 260 -5.50 14.58 -8.82
C THR A 260 -4.97 13.68 -9.92
N GLY A 261 -4.40 12.54 -9.57
CA GLY A 261 -3.91 11.53 -10.53
C GLY A 261 -5.01 10.96 -11.41
N MET A 262 -6.16 10.58 -10.80
CA MET A 262 -7.32 10.07 -11.54
C MET A 262 -7.91 11.11 -12.49
N ASN A 263 -8.01 12.36 -12.03
CA ASN A 263 -8.52 13.46 -12.84
C ASN A 263 -7.62 13.73 -14.06
N PHE A 264 -6.32 13.53 -13.91
CA PHE A 264 -5.35 13.61 -15.01
C PHE A 264 -5.42 12.39 -15.94
N ALA A 265 -5.43 11.18 -15.41
CA ALA A 265 -5.33 9.94 -16.18
C ALA A 265 -6.62 9.62 -16.96
N ARG A 266 -7.80 9.92 -16.40
CA ARG A 266 -9.10 9.60 -17.00
C ARG A 266 -9.28 10.15 -18.43
N PRO A 267 -9.08 11.43 -18.72
CA PRO A 267 -9.19 11.93 -20.10
C PRO A 267 -8.17 11.31 -21.05
N LEU A 268 -6.97 10.98 -20.58
CA LEU A 268 -5.96 10.29 -21.39
C LEU A 268 -6.40 8.85 -21.72
N TYR A 269 -6.94 8.13 -20.73
CA TYR A 269 -7.52 6.81 -20.94
C TYR A 269 -8.65 6.84 -21.96
N GLN A 270 -9.60 7.75 -21.80
CA GLN A 270 -10.75 7.92 -22.72
C GLN A 270 -10.33 8.30 -24.14
N ALA A 271 -9.21 9.01 -24.29
CA ALA A 271 -8.63 9.36 -25.58
C ALA A 271 -7.77 8.23 -26.20
N GLY A 272 -7.59 7.09 -25.53
CA GLY A 272 -6.73 5.99 -25.96
C GLY A 272 -5.23 6.24 -25.78
N LEU A 273 -4.85 7.34 -25.12
CA LEU A 273 -3.44 7.72 -24.92
C LEU A 273 -2.72 6.88 -23.83
N LEU A 274 -3.45 6.07 -23.09
CA LEU A 274 -2.87 5.08 -22.15
C LEU A 274 -2.85 3.65 -22.71
N SER A 275 -3.08 3.49 -24.04
CA SER A 275 -2.95 2.20 -24.72
C SER A 275 -1.49 1.77 -24.77
N ARG A 276 -1.24 0.49 -24.45
CA ARG A 276 0.07 -0.18 -24.62
C ARG A 276 0.20 -0.90 -25.95
N GLU A 277 -0.86 -0.90 -26.77
CA GLU A 277 -0.82 -1.46 -28.12
C GLU A 277 -0.06 -0.53 -29.05
N PRO A 278 0.91 -1.05 -29.84
CA PRO A 278 1.63 -0.23 -30.80
C PRO A 278 0.70 0.29 -31.92
N GLU A 279 0.82 1.56 -32.24
CA GLU A 279 0.11 2.19 -33.34
C GLU A 279 1.04 2.93 -34.32
N LYS A 280 0.61 3.11 -35.57
CA LYS A 280 1.38 3.84 -36.59
C LYS A 280 1.01 5.31 -36.58
N PHE A 281 1.99 6.17 -36.31
CA PHE A 281 1.86 7.62 -36.39
C PHE A 281 2.98 8.19 -37.28
N ASN A 282 2.59 8.88 -38.35
CA ASN A 282 3.53 9.46 -39.33
C ASN A 282 4.59 8.45 -39.86
N GLY A 283 4.20 7.20 -40.06
CA GLY A 283 5.07 6.13 -40.57
C GLY A 283 6.02 5.50 -39.54
N GLN A 284 5.96 5.95 -38.29
CA GLN A 284 6.68 5.34 -37.15
C GLN A 284 5.72 4.54 -36.29
N GLU A 285 6.20 3.48 -35.65
CA GLU A 285 5.49 2.74 -34.63
C GLU A 285 5.72 3.43 -33.28
N ILE A 286 4.65 3.73 -32.58
CA ILE A 286 4.67 4.34 -31.26
C ILE A 286 3.75 3.55 -30.32
N ILE A 287 4.08 3.57 -29.02
CA ILE A 287 3.19 3.14 -27.94
C ILE A 287 2.72 4.41 -27.23
N PRO A 288 1.42 4.74 -27.28
CA PRO A 288 0.90 5.98 -26.69
C PRO A 288 1.24 6.13 -25.21
N TYR A 289 1.11 5.05 -24.44
CA TYR A 289 1.46 5.00 -23.02
C TYR A 289 2.89 5.47 -22.75
N ASP A 290 3.88 4.97 -23.51
CA ASP A 290 5.30 5.32 -23.33
C ASP A 290 5.55 6.79 -23.60
N LEU A 291 4.82 7.36 -24.57
CA LEU A 291 4.91 8.78 -24.87
C LEU A 291 4.38 9.64 -23.74
N VAL A 292 3.24 9.29 -23.15
CA VAL A 292 2.68 9.99 -22.00
C VAL A 292 3.64 9.89 -20.82
N LEU A 293 4.07 8.68 -20.46
CA LEU A 293 4.96 8.44 -19.32
C LEU A 293 6.25 9.24 -19.42
N ARG A 294 6.84 9.33 -20.63
CA ARG A 294 8.08 10.08 -20.89
C ARG A 294 7.97 11.58 -20.56
N HIS A 295 6.78 12.16 -20.67
CA HIS A 295 6.54 13.58 -20.45
C HIS A 295 6.07 13.92 -19.03
N LEU A 296 5.87 12.92 -18.18
CA LEU A 296 5.49 13.16 -16.80
C LEU A 296 6.69 13.56 -15.93
N PRO A 297 6.50 14.47 -14.97
CA PRO A 297 7.49 14.72 -13.95
C PRO A 297 7.64 13.48 -13.07
N PRO A 298 8.86 13.13 -12.62
CA PRO A 298 9.05 12.08 -11.64
C PRO A 298 8.40 12.46 -10.30
N ALA A 299 8.01 11.47 -9.52
CA ALA A 299 7.62 11.71 -8.14
C ALA A 299 8.81 12.26 -7.33
N PRO A 300 8.60 13.25 -6.44
CA PRO A 300 9.67 13.80 -5.62
C PRO A 300 10.17 12.74 -4.62
N LYS A 301 11.50 12.57 -4.52
CA LYS A 301 12.14 11.55 -3.70
C LYS A 301 13.02 12.11 -2.58
N THR A 302 13.50 13.34 -2.76
CA THR A 302 14.43 13.97 -1.83
C THR A 302 13.77 15.10 -1.06
N GLU A 303 14.29 15.36 0.13
CA GLU A 303 13.83 16.47 0.97
C GLU A 303 13.89 17.82 0.24
N ASP A 304 14.93 18.05 -0.59
CA ASP A 304 15.10 19.29 -1.33
C ASP A 304 14.06 19.44 -2.45
N GLU A 305 13.75 18.38 -3.18
CA GLU A 305 12.68 18.37 -4.21
C GLU A 305 11.31 18.68 -3.58
N ILE A 306 10.98 18.01 -2.47
CA ILE A 306 9.71 18.22 -1.76
C ILE A 306 9.64 19.65 -1.22
N ARG A 307 10.72 20.15 -0.59
CA ARG A 307 10.83 21.53 -0.10
C ARG A 307 10.63 22.54 -1.21
N GLN A 308 11.19 22.28 -2.39
CA GLN A 308 11.01 23.15 -3.54
C GLN A 308 9.53 23.23 -3.96
N ILE A 309 8.82 22.10 -4.04
CA ILE A 309 7.38 22.06 -4.37
C ILE A 309 6.58 22.85 -3.33
N LEU A 310 6.85 22.62 -2.04
CA LEU A 310 6.17 23.33 -0.96
C LEU A 310 6.41 24.84 -1.00
N ASN A 311 7.62 25.27 -1.33
CA ASN A 311 7.96 26.71 -1.49
C ASN A 311 7.27 27.36 -2.68
N GLU A 312 7.04 26.63 -3.77
CA GLU A 312 6.24 27.09 -4.92
C GLU A 312 4.75 27.17 -4.57
N GLY A 313 4.31 26.39 -3.61
CA GLY A 313 2.99 26.38 -3.00
C GLY A 313 2.10 25.24 -3.47
N LEU A 314 1.16 24.90 -2.60
CA LEU A 314 0.09 23.95 -2.85
C LEU A 314 -1.21 24.70 -3.20
N ILE A 315 -2.05 24.07 -4.00
CA ILE A 315 -3.45 24.46 -4.25
C ILE A 315 -4.33 23.75 -3.22
N SER A 316 -4.07 22.46 -2.97
CA SER A 316 -4.73 21.62 -1.97
C SER A 316 -3.72 20.71 -1.31
N ASP A 317 -3.93 20.42 -0.03
CA ASP A 317 -3.18 19.42 0.75
C ASP A 317 -4.18 18.63 1.58
N ASP A 318 -4.98 17.83 0.91
CA ASP A 318 -6.07 17.09 1.51
C ASP A 318 -6.03 15.62 1.07
N GLY A 319 -6.71 14.75 1.80
CA GLY A 319 -6.78 13.34 1.52
C GLY A 319 -7.94 12.69 2.25
N TYR A 320 -8.38 11.54 1.74
CA TYR A 320 -9.49 10.79 2.31
C TYR A 320 -9.24 9.30 2.16
N MET A 321 -9.42 8.58 3.25
CA MET A 321 -9.38 7.12 3.23
C MET A 321 -10.52 6.60 4.07
N GLU A 322 -11.46 5.90 3.45
CA GLU A 322 -12.66 5.36 4.08
C GLU A 322 -12.74 3.84 3.87
N VAL A 323 -13.11 3.16 4.93
CA VAL A 323 -13.67 1.81 4.87
C VAL A 323 -15.17 1.91 5.15
N SER A 324 -16.01 1.52 4.20
CA SER A 324 -17.44 1.33 4.38
C SER A 324 -17.72 -0.17 4.36
N ALA A 325 -18.23 -0.71 5.47
CA ALA A 325 -18.56 -2.12 5.60
C ALA A 325 -20.05 -2.28 5.97
N ILE A 326 -20.79 -2.97 5.14
CA ILE A 326 -22.23 -3.21 5.30
C ILE A 326 -22.45 -4.65 5.77
N GLY A 327 -23.30 -4.83 6.76
CA GLY A 327 -23.61 -6.14 7.30
C GLY A 327 -24.65 -6.08 8.43
N LYS A 328 -24.61 -7.07 9.30
CA LYS A 328 -25.58 -7.14 10.42
C LYS A 328 -24.89 -7.03 11.76
N LYS A 329 -25.56 -6.35 12.70
CA LYS A 329 -25.24 -6.32 14.11
C LYS A 329 -26.52 -6.47 14.94
N ASP A 330 -26.56 -7.47 15.83
CA ASP A 330 -27.73 -7.77 16.66
C ASP A 330 -29.03 -7.86 15.83
N GLY A 331 -28.94 -8.46 14.64
CA GLY A 331 -30.06 -8.67 13.68
C GLY A 331 -30.50 -7.42 12.91
N ARG A 332 -29.85 -6.27 13.09
CA ARG A 332 -30.10 -5.04 12.32
C ARG A 332 -29.11 -4.89 11.19
N ASP A 333 -29.54 -4.32 10.07
CA ASP A 333 -28.68 -3.96 8.97
C ASP A 333 -27.98 -2.63 9.30
N ILE A 334 -26.65 -2.63 9.28
CA ILE A 334 -25.85 -1.44 9.58
C ILE A 334 -24.75 -1.25 8.55
N GLU A 335 -24.37 0.02 8.36
CA GLU A 335 -23.14 0.40 7.70
C GLU A 335 -22.15 0.89 8.77
N VAL A 336 -20.94 0.36 8.73
CA VAL A 336 -19.79 0.80 9.52
C VAL A 336 -18.90 1.65 8.62
N ILE A 337 -18.72 2.92 8.99
CA ILE A 337 -17.88 3.86 8.25
C ILE A 337 -16.67 4.18 9.12
N THR A 338 -15.50 3.76 8.70
CA THR A 338 -14.23 4.05 9.38
C THR A 338 -13.38 4.96 8.50
N LEU A 339 -13.05 6.14 9.01
CA LEU A 339 -12.12 7.07 8.37
C LEU A 339 -10.73 6.91 8.97
N VAL A 340 -9.72 6.85 8.13
CA VAL A 340 -8.32 6.95 8.52
C VAL A 340 -7.91 8.42 8.46
N ASN A 341 -7.62 9.00 9.62
CA ASN A 341 -7.12 10.36 9.73
C ASN A 341 -5.59 10.28 9.73
N ALA A 342 -4.93 11.01 8.84
CA ALA A 342 -3.49 10.97 8.67
C ALA A 342 -2.94 12.34 8.23
N PRO A 343 -1.64 12.62 8.45
CA PRO A 343 -1.01 13.86 8.01
C PRO A 343 -1.02 14.03 6.48
N GLY A 344 -1.31 15.25 6.00
CA GLY A 344 -1.11 15.65 4.60
C GLY A 344 0.36 15.83 4.24
N LEU A 345 0.64 16.39 3.06
CA LEU A 345 2.00 16.58 2.53
C LEU A 345 2.82 17.54 3.38
N ALA A 346 2.28 18.71 3.69
CA ALA A 346 3.01 19.74 4.45
C ALA A 346 3.35 19.25 5.87
N GLU A 347 2.41 18.56 6.52
CA GLU A 347 2.61 18.03 7.85
C GLU A 347 3.58 16.85 7.86
N SER A 348 3.46 15.90 6.94
CA SER A 348 4.40 14.77 6.77
C SER A 348 5.81 15.28 6.50
N PHE A 349 5.95 16.30 5.67
CA PHE A 349 7.23 16.95 5.42
C PHE A 349 7.80 17.62 6.66
N ALA A 350 6.99 18.37 7.41
CA ALA A 350 7.44 19.02 8.65
C ALA A 350 7.93 18.02 9.70
N LYS A 351 7.25 16.86 9.81
CA LYS A 351 7.59 15.79 10.76
C LYS A 351 8.81 14.97 10.35
N SER A 352 8.90 14.65 9.06
CA SER A 352 9.82 13.61 8.59
C SER A 352 10.63 13.99 7.34
N GLY A 353 10.38 15.14 6.70
CA GLY A 353 11.06 15.57 5.47
C GLY A 353 10.74 14.69 4.27
N ILE A 354 9.54 14.09 4.24
CA ILE A 354 9.07 13.16 3.19
C ILE A 354 7.64 13.52 2.76
N THR A 355 7.16 12.93 1.67
CA THR A 355 5.77 13.11 1.20
C THR A 355 4.77 12.38 2.09
N ALA A 356 3.48 12.71 1.98
CA ALA A 356 2.41 11.98 2.66
C ALA A 356 2.39 10.50 2.24
N GLU A 357 2.60 10.22 0.96
CA GLU A 357 2.66 8.87 0.43
C GLU A 357 3.82 8.05 1.04
N MET A 358 5.04 8.61 1.10
CA MET A 358 6.17 7.97 1.79
C MET A 358 5.90 7.79 3.29
N TYR A 359 5.17 8.71 3.89
CA TYR A 359 4.80 8.67 5.30
C TYR A 359 3.85 7.50 5.58
N LEU A 360 2.79 7.39 4.79
CA LEU A 360 1.79 6.34 4.97
C LEU A 360 2.30 4.96 4.54
N THR A 361 3.04 4.88 3.44
CA THR A 361 3.55 3.60 2.94
C THR A 361 4.84 3.18 3.65
N GLY A 362 5.86 4.01 3.67
CA GLY A 362 7.15 3.64 4.24
C GLY A 362 7.16 3.60 5.76
N GLN A 363 6.63 4.63 6.44
CA GLN A 363 6.57 4.67 7.90
C GLN A 363 5.36 3.89 8.44
N GLY A 364 4.20 3.94 7.78
CA GLY A 364 3.06 3.10 8.12
C GLY A 364 3.36 1.61 7.97
N GLY A 365 4.05 1.23 6.89
CA GLY A 365 4.50 -0.14 6.66
C GLY A 365 5.53 -0.63 7.70
N PHE A 366 6.37 0.26 8.23
CA PHE A 366 7.25 -0.09 9.35
C PHE A 366 6.48 -0.58 10.58
N LEU A 367 5.24 -0.15 10.81
CA LEU A 367 4.45 -0.59 11.97
C LEU A 367 4.18 -2.11 11.94
N PHE A 368 4.00 -2.70 10.77
CA PHE A 368 3.93 -4.15 10.61
C PHE A 368 5.26 -4.82 10.98
N SER A 369 6.39 -4.26 10.55
CA SER A 369 7.71 -4.72 10.98
C SER A 369 7.88 -4.65 12.49
N LYS A 370 7.35 -3.60 13.14
CA LYS A 370 7.42 -3.42 14.58
C LYS A 370 6.67 -4.52 15.32
N LEU A 371 5.49 -4.93 14.85
CA LEU A 371 4.78 -6.10 15.40
C LEU A 371 5.64 -7.37 15.34
N MET A 372 6.37 -7.60 14.23
CA MET A 372 7.28 -8.74 14.09
C MET A 372 8.50 -8.61 15.02
N LEU A 373 9.09 -7.42 15.10
CA LEU A 373 10.26 -7.14 15.94
C LEU A 373 9.97 -7.33 17.44
N GLU A 374 8.80 -6.93 17.89
CA GLU A 374 8.37 -7.06 19.28
C GLU A 374 7.80 -8.43 19.61
N GLY A 375 7.69 -9.32 18.60
CA GLY A 375 7.23 -10.70 18.80
C GLY A 375 5.71 -10.80 18.99
N HIS A 376 4.94 -9.89 18.43
CA HIS A 376 3.48 -9.93 18.45
C HIS A 376 2.89 -10.72 17.27
N MET A 377 3.72 -11.11 16.30
CA MET A 377 3.33 -11.99 15.20
C MET A 377 3.96 -13.37 15.40
N HIS A 378 3.12 -14.36 15.64
CA HIS A 378 3.53 -15.74 15.88
C HIS A 378 3.19 -16.67 14.71
N GLN A 379 2.52 -16.14 13.70
CA GLN A 379 2.13 -16.87 12.50
C GLN A 379 3.39 -17.21 11.68
N THR A 380 3.29 -18.30 10.93
CA THR A 380 4.30 -18.75 9.97
C THR A 380 3.62 -18.97 8.63
N GLY A 381 4.41 -19.02 7.55
CA GLY A 381 3.86 -19.12 6.22
C GLY A 381 3.78 -17.75 5.54
N LEU A 382 2.75 -17.54 4.72
CA LEU A 382 2.50 -16.29 4.03
C LEU A 382 1.21 -15.66 4.55
N MET A 383 1.27 -14.36 4.80
CA MET A 383 0.13 -13.53 5.21
C MET A 383 0.09 -12.24 4.40
N THR A 384 -1.10 -11.76 4.16
CA THR A 384 -1.36 -10.38 3.72
C THR A 384 -1.71 -9.48 4.93
N SER A 385 -1.61 -8.19 4.76
CA SER A 385 -1.83 -7.20 5.84
C SER A 385 -3.26 -7.20 6.43
N ASP A 386 -4.22 -7.76 5.71
CA ASP A 386 -5.61 -7.94 6.15
C ASP A 386 -5.82 -9.16 7.08
N MET A 387 -4.83 -10.05 7.20
CA MET A 387 -4.93 -11.26 8.03
C MET A 387 -4.51 -11.03 9.48
N LEU A 388 -4.41 -9.80 9.95
CA LEU A 388 -4.09 -9.48 11.34
C LEU A 388 -5.17 -9.98 12.30
N THR A 389 -4.76 -10.52 13.44
CA THR A 389 -5.68 -10.74 14.57
C THR A 389 -6.13 -9.41 15.17
N MET A 390 -7.23 -9.43 15.95
CA MET A 390 -7.73 -8.18 16.54
C MET A 390 -6.73 -7.55 17.52
N ASP A 391 -5.99 -8.36 18.28
CA ASP A 391 -4.94 -7.85 19.17
C ASP A 391 -3.79 -7.19 18.39
N GLN A 392 -3.45 -7.74 17.20
CA GLN A 392 -2.45 -7.16 16.32
C GLN A 392 -2.94 -5.85 15.69
N VAL A 393 -4.23 -5.76 15.35
CA VAL A 393 -4.86 -4.52 14.87
C VAL A 393 -4.82 -3.44 15.96
N ASP A 394 -5.14 -3.80 17.21
CA ASP A 394 -5.07 -2.87 18.35
C ASP A 394 -3.66 -2.30 18.53
N LEU A 395 -2.66 -3.19 18.53
CA LEU A 395 -1.26 -2.78 18.65
C LEU A 395 -0.79 -1.94 17.47
N TYR A 396 -1.20 -2.30 16.23
CA TYR A 396 -0.87 -1.54 15.04
C TYR A 396 -1.35 -0.09 15.17
N PHE A 397 -2.63 0.13 15.55
CA PHE A 397 -3.17 1.48 15.71
C PHE A 397 -2.67 2.19 16.98
N ASP A 398 -2.25 1.47 18.03
CA ASP A 398 -1.52 2.08 19.13
C ASP A 398 -0.18 2.66 18.69
N TYR A 399 0.59 1.94 17.85
CA TYR A 399 1.82 2.46 17.28
C TYR A 399 1.57 3.57 16.24
N ALA A 400 0.47 3.48 15.48
CA ALA A 400 0.11 4.46 14.47
C ALA A 400 -0.15 5.86 15.05
N LYS A 401 -0.54 5.95 16.33
CA LYS A 401 -0.70 7.23 17.05
C LYS A 401 0.60 8.03 17.11
N ASP A 402 1.76 7.38 17.19
CA ASP A 402 3.07 8.05 17.15
C ASP A 402 3.35 8.71 15.79
N LEU A 403 2.61 8.32 14.77
CA LEU A 403 2.61 8.89 13.43
C LEU A 403 1.40 9.82 13.19
N ASP A 404 0.61 10.15 14.22
CA ASP A 404 -0.67 10.88 14.11
C ASP A 404 -1.65 10.24 13.10
N ILE A 405 -1.58 8.92 12.98
CA ILE A 405 -2.55 8.12 12.23
C ILE A 405 -3.57 7.57 13.22
N THR A 406 -4.85 7.90 13.03
CA THR A 406 -5.94 7.50 13.91
C THR A 406 -7.17 7.09 13.12
N LEU A 407 -8.06 6.32 13.77
CA LEU A 407 -9.35 5.95 13.18
C LEU A 407 -10.49 6.75 13.79
N SER A 408 -11.47 7.10 12.96
CA SER A 408 -12.76 7.64 13.37
C SER A 408 -13.86 6.75 12.81
N THR A 409 -14.52 5.97 13.68
CA THR A 409 -15.55 5.01 13.26
C THR A 409 -16.92 5.43 13.72
N ARG A 410 -17.92 5.32 12.83
CA ARG A 410 -19.33 5.48 13.11
C ARG A 410 -20.14 4.34 12.54
N THR A 411 -21.26 4.04 13.13
CA THR A 411 -22.24 3.06 12.64
C THR A 411 -23.54 3.78 12.26
N VAL A 412 -24.14 3.38 11.16
CA VAL A 412 -25.40 3.90 10.64
C VAL A 412 -26.39 2.74 10.53
N ASP A 413 -27.57 2.89 11.14
CA ASP A 413 -28.66 1.91 10.96
C ASP A 413 -29.28 2.14 9.59
N ILE A 414 -29.18 1.14 8.72
CA ILE A 414 -29.72 1.14 7.35
C ILE A 414 -30.90 0.16 7.20
N THR A 415 -31.45 -0.32 8.30
CA THR A 415 -32.59 -1.25 8.31
C THR A 415 -33.77 -0.65 7.55
N GLY A 416 -34.20 -1.35 6.51
CA GLY A 416 -35.30 -0.89 5.62
C GLY A 416 -34.89 0.00 4.44
N TRP A 417 -33.61 0.33 4.32
CA TRP A 417 -33.06 0.97 3.13
C TRP A 417 -32.74 -0.14 2.11
N GLY A 418 -33.49 -0.74 1.42
CA GLY A 418 -33.24 -1.89 0.54
C GLY A 418 -31.78 -2.28 0.33
N SER A 419 -31.47 -3.54 0.44
CA SER A 419 -30.13 -4.14 0.48
C SER A 419 -29.31 -4.04 -0.81
N THR A 420 -29.70 -3.25 -1.76
CA THR A 420 -28.98 -3.11 -3.04
C THR A 420 -28.47 -1.69 -3.15
N ASP A 421 -27.27 -1.48 -2.70
CA ASP A 421 -26.49 -0.34 -3.19
C ASP A 421 -26.18 -0.63 -4.66
N PRO A 422 -26.79 0.10 -5.63
CA PRO A 422 -26.58 -0.14 -7.06
C PRO A 422 -25.13 0.12 -7.50
N ASP A 423 -24.28 0.64 -6.59
CA ASP A 423 -22.90 1.05 -6.84
C ASP A 423 -21.86 -0.01 -6.44
N PHE A 424 -22.31 -1.22 -6.08
CA PHE A 424 -21.43 -2.37 -5.89
C PHE A 424 -21.13 -3.10 -7.18
#